data_8e26d1142d8182f1f4ad3a14baa985f8
#
_entry.id   8e26d1142d8182f1f4ad3a14baa985f8
#
_cell.length_a   1.000
_cell.length_b   1.000
_cell.length_c   1.000
_cell.angle_alpha   90.00
_cell.angle_beta   90.00
_cell.angle_gamma   90.00
#
_symmetry.space_group_name_H-M   'P 1'
#
loop_
_entity.id
_entity.type
_entity.pdbx_description
1 polymer ?
#
loop_
_entity_poly.entity_id
_entity_poly.type
_entity_poly.pdbx_seq_one_letter_code
_entity_poly.pdbx_strand_id
1 'polypeptide(L)'
;MRIVIDTNLLVSGVICAGLPRQLVDAAKVGEIELCTSEILLAELLDVITRGKFAARLAQAGLTPLAIVEDLRALAVVVSPTSVPRVVPTDPDDDHVLAAALTGAADLIASGDKRDLLPLGNYQGIPIVTAREAMERITAND
;
A
#
# COMPACT_ATOMS: atom_id res chain seq x y z
N MET A 1 4.99 0.72 14.08
CA MET A 1 3.94 -0.10 13.42
C MET A 1 4.27 -0.18 11.94
N ARG A 2 4.34 -1.39 11.43
CA ARG A 2 4.66 -1.65 10.03
C ARG A 2 3.38 -1.98 9.28
N ILE A 3 3.10 -1.27 8.17
CA ILE A 3 1.84 -1.38 7.43
C ILE A 3 2.13 -1.63 5.95
N VAL A 4 1.48 -2.64 5.37
CA VAL A 4 1.41 -2.81 3.91
C VAL A 4 0.13 -2.11 3.43
N ILE A 5 0.27 -1.27 2.42
CA ILE A 5 -0.88 -0.59 1.79
C ILE A 5 -1.08 -1.21 0.41
N ASP A 6 -2.31 -1.64 0.10
CA ASP A 6 -2.58 -2.21 -1.21
C ASP A 6 -2.39 -1.15 -2.32
N THR A 7 -2.17 -1.61 -3.55
CA THR A 7 -1.80 -0.73 -4.66
C THR A 7 -2.85 0.34 -4.93
N ASN A 8 -4.12 -0.02 -4.96
CA ASN A 8 -5.19 0.95 -5.26
C ASN A 8 -5.31 2.02 -4.18
N LEU A 9 -5.18 1.62 -2.92
CA LEU A 9 -5.18 2.57 -1.80
C LEU A 9 -3.95 3.47 -1.85
N LEU A 10 -2.80 2.91 -2.21
CA LEU A 10 -1.56 3.66 -2.35
C LEU A 10 -1.64 4.69 -3.49
N VAL A 11 -2.24 4.31 -4.63
CA VAL A 11 -2.53 5.23 -5.74
C VAL A 11 -3.34 6.43 -5.23
N SER A 12 -4.41 6.16 -4.48
CA SER A 12 -5.23 7.22 -3.88
C SER A 12 -4.41 8.10 -2.94
N GLY A 13 -3.50 7.50 -2.18
CA GLY A 13 -2.66 8.22 -1.23
C GLY A 13 -1.65 9.15 -1.86
N VAL A 14 -1.15 8.82 -3.07
CA VAL A 14 -0.17 9.67 -3.76
C VAL A 14 -0.81 10.69 -4.67
N ILE A 15 -2.05 10.49 -5.11
CA ILE A 15 -2.72 11.35 -6.10
C ILE A 15 -3.78 12.23 -5.47
N CYS A 16 -4.53 11.71 -4.48
CA CYS A 16 -5.69 12.38 -3.89
C CYS A 16 -5.42 12.80 -2.45
N ALA A 17 -6.18 13.78 -1.96
CA ALA A 17 -6.25 14.10 -0.54
C ALA A 17 -7.18 13.10 0.16
N GLY A 18 -7.13 13.03 1.49
CA GLY A 18 -8.02 12.19 2.30
C GLY A 18 -7.26 11.17 3.15
N LEU A 19 -7.97 10.17 3.64
CA LEU A 19 -7.41 9.16 4.55
C LEU A 19 -6.23 8.39 3.95
N PRO A 20 -6.28 7.95 2.67
CA PRO A 20 -5.11 7.28 2.08
C PRO A 20 -3.86 8.17 2.07
N ARG A 21 -4.02 9.47 1.79
CA ARG A 21 -2.93 10.43 1.85
C ARG A 21 -2.37 10.54 3.27
N GLN A 22 -3.23 10.51 4.27
CA GLN A 22 -2.80 10.58 5.67
C GLN A 22 -1.93 9.39 6.06
N LEU A 23 -2.22 8.20 5.54
CA LEU A 23 -1.38 7.02 5.75
C LEU A 23 0.02 7.21 5.15
N VAL A 24 0.08 7.71 3.91
CA VAL A 24 1.36 7.97 3.24
C VAL A 24 2.14 9.04 3.99
N ASP A 25 1.47 10.10 4.43
CA ASP A 25 2.10 11.17 5.19
C ASP A 25 2.63 10.68 6.54
N ALA A 26 1.91 9.78 7.21
CA ALA A 26 2.37 9.16 8.45
C ALA A 26 3.69 8.40 8.23
N ALA A 27 3.83 7.72 7.10
CA ALA A 27 5.08 7.06 6.73
C ALA A 27 6.20 8.08 6.47
N LYS A 28 5.88 9.19 5.81
CA LYS A 28 6.88 10.24 5.49
C LYS A 28 7.45 10.90 6.74
N VAL A 29 6.65 11.03 7.80
CA VAL A 29 7.11 11.64 9.05
C VAL A 29 7.60 10.63 10.09
N GLY A 30 7.63 9.35 9.73
CA GLY A 30 8.17 8.30 10.58
C GLY A 30 7.22 7.77 11.66
N GLU A 31 5.94 8.10 11.62
CA GLU A 31 4.95 7.58 12.56
C GLU A 31 4.65 6.10 12.33
N ILE A 32 4.79 5.66 11.09
CA ILE A 32 4.68 4.24 10.69
C ILE A 32 5.81 3.88 9.74
N GLU A 33 6.04 2.58 9.58
CA GLU A 33 6.90 2.05 8.52
C GLU A 33 6.01 1.52 7.40
N LEU A 34 6.17 2.06 6.20
CA LEU A 34 5.54 1.51 5.00
C LEU A 34 6.31 0.26 4.57
N CYS A 35 5.61 -0.85 4.40
CA CYS A 35 6.20 -2.10 3.88
C CYS A 35 5.63 -2.39 2.49
N THR A 36 6.50 -2.74 1.55
CA THR A 36 6.11 -3.05 0.18
C THR A 36 7.09 -4.04 -0.45
N SER A 37 6.91 -4.34 -1.73
CA SER A 37 7.83 -5.19 -2.49
C SER A 37 8.07 -4.57 -3.86
N GLU A 38 9.12 -5.04 -4.58
CA GLU A 38 9.39 -4.54 -5.93
C GLU A 38 8.23 -4.82 -6.90
N ILE A 39 7.54 -5.95 -6.73
CA ILE A 39 6.37 -6.27 -7.55
C ILE A 39 5.24 -5.26 -7.30
N LEU A 40 4.97 -4.92 -6.05
CA LEU A 40 3.95 -3.93 -5.71
C LEU A 40 4.33 -2.53 -6.19
N LEU A 41 5.60 -2.16 -6.13
CA LEU A 41 6.08 -0.89 -6.66
C LEU A 41 5.97 -0.84 -8.19
N ALA A 42 6.25 -1.94 -8.87
CA ALA A 42 6.09 -2.05 -10.33
C ALA A 42 4.61 -1.92 -10.72
N GLU A 43 3.71 -2.52 -9.96
CA GLU A 43 2.27 -2.38 -10.18
C GLU A 43 1.81 -0.93 -9.98
N LEU A 44 2.29 -0.27 -8.94
CA LEU A 44 1.99 1.14 -8.69
C LEU A 44 2.47 1.99 -9.88
N LEU A 45 3.70 1.78 -10.36
CA LEU A 45 4.23 2.51 -11.50
C LEU A 45 3.36 2.32 -12.73
N ASP A 46 2.95 1.08 -13.01
CA ASP A 46 2.08 0.78 -14.15
C ASP A 46 0.76 1.54 -14.08
N VAL A 47 0.12 1.55 -12.91
CA VAL A 47 -1.16 2.23 -12.72
C VAL A 47 -1.05 3.74 -12.87
N ILE A 48 -0.06 4.36 -12.25
CA ILE A 48 0.06 5.83 -12.27
C ILE A 48 0.64 6.38 -13.57
N THR A 49 1.17 5.52 -14.45
CA THR A 49 1.56 5.92 -15.81
C THR A 49 0.38 5.96 -16.77
N ARG A 50 -0.79 5.46 -16.40
CA ARG A 50 -1.99 5.48 -17.25
C ARG A 50 -2.49 6.91 -17.43
N GLY A 51 -3.09 7.18 -18.62
CA GLY A 51 -3.39 8.52 -19.12
C GLY A 51 -3.98 9.51 -18.11
N LYS A 52 -5.05 9.12 -17.41
CA LYS A 52 -5.72 10.04 -16.48
C LYS A 52 -4.87 10.37 -15.24
N PHE A 53 -4.12 9.42 -14.74
CA PHE A 53 -3.24 9.63 -13.60
C PHE A 53 -1.98 10.38 -14.00
N ALA A 54 -1.40 10.02 -15.15
CA ALA A 54 -0.23 10.68 -15.68
C ALA A 54 -0.46 12.18 -15.93
N ALA A 55 -1.61 12.53 -16.52
CA ALA A 55 -1.99 13.93 -16.74
C ALA A 55 -2.10 14.72 -15.43
N ARG A 56 -2.71 14.11 -14.41
CA ARG A 56 -2.88 14.74 -13.09
C ARG A 56 -1.53 14.97 -12.41
N LEU A 57 -0.62 14.01 -12.50
CA LEU A 57 0.73 14.13 -11.96
C LEU A 57 1.53 15.21 -12.68
N ALA A 58 1.43 15.28 -14.01
CA ALA A 58 2.10 16.28 -14.80
C ALA A 58 1.67 17.70 -14.42
N GLN A 59 0.39 17.91 -14.15
CA GLN A 59 -0.14 19.18 -13.67
C GLN A 59 0.46 19.60 -12.34
N ALA A 60 0.80 18.64 -11.50
CA ALA A 60 1.45 18.87 -10.20
C ALA A 60 2.98 18.94 -10.30
N GLY A 61 3.54 18.84 -11.50
CA GLY A 61 5.00 18.83 -11.69
C GLY A 61 5.67 17.54 -11.23
N LEU A 62 4.93 16.45 -11.17
CA LEU A 62 5.42 15.16 -10.70
C LEU A 62 5.50 14.14 -11.83
N THR A 63 6.44 13.20 -11.72
CA THR A 63 6.54 12.06 -12.62
C THR A 63 6.24 10.77 -11.89
N PRO A 64 5.64 9.77 -12.56
CA PRO A 64 5.41 8.48 -11.94
C PRO A 64 6.67 7.84 -11.37
N LEU A 65 7.76 7.90 -12.10
CA LEU A 65 9.03 7.31 -11.64
C LEU A 65 9.55 7.96 -10.36
N ALA A 66 9.49 9.29 -10.27
CA ALA A 66 9.91 10.01 -9.08
C ALA A 66 9.09 9.60 -7.85
N ILE A 67 7.78 9.43 -8.01
CA ILE A 67 6.90 8.98 -6.92
C ILE A 67 7.29 7.59 -6.43
N VAL A 68 7.52 6.66 -7.36
CA VAL A 68 7.91 5.28 -7.00
C VAL A 68 9.27 5.27 -6.32
N GLU A 69 10.23 6.05 -6.80
CA GLU A 69 11.56 6.13 -6.19
C GLU A 69 11.51 6.74 -4.79
N ASP A 70 10.67 7.75 -4.57
CA ASP A 70 10.48 8.35 -3.25
C ASP A 70 9.88 7.33 -2.27
N LEU A 71 8.89 6.56 -2.72
CA LEU A 71 8.30 5.50 -1.90
C LEU A 71 9.30 4.38 -1.62
N ARG A 72 10.10 3.98 -2.61
CA ARG A 72 11.13 2.96 -2.41
C ARG A 72 12.14 3.39 -1.35
N ALA A 73 12.57 4.64 -1.39
CA ALA A 73 13.51 5.18 -0.42
C ALA A 73 12.94 5.24 1.01
N LEU A 74 11.64 5.45 1.10
CA LEU A 74 10.91 5.57 2.37
C LEU A 74 10.55 4.21 2.96
N ALA A 75 10.23 3.23 2.12
CA ALA A 75 9.63 1.97 2.51
C ALA A 75 10.66 0.91 2.95
N VAL A 76 10.19 -0.03 3.75
CA VAL A 76 10.86 -1.31 3.93
C VAL A 76 10.44 -2.18 2.74
N VAL A 77 11.38 -2.46 1.84
CA VAL A 77 11.11 -3.25 0.64
C VAL A 77 11.53 -4.70 0.90
N VAL A 78 10.56 -5.60 0.84
CA VAL A 78 10.78 -7.03 1.08
C VAL A 78 10.74 -7.83 -0.22
N SER A 79 11.35 -9.01 -0.20
CA SER A 79 11.44 -9.91 -1.35
C SER A 79 10.86 -11.27 -0.99
N PRO A 80 9.53 -11.45 -1.13
CA PRO A 80 8.90 -12.74 -0.82
C PRO A 80 9.48 -13.86 -1.69
N THR A 81 9.77 -15.00 -1.06
CA THR A 81 10.26 -16.19 -1.77
C THR A 81 9.13 -17.05 -2.33
N SER A 82 7.92 -16.85 -1.82
CA SER A 82 6.72 -17.53 -2.31
C SER A 82 5.52 -16.61 -2.20
N VAL A 83 4.53 -16.82 -3.05
CA VAL A 83 3.30 -16.03 -3.08
C VAL A 83 2.13 -16.99 -2.88
N PRO A 84 1.31 -16.80 -1.83
CA PRO A 84 0.16 -17.66 -1.59
C PRO A 84 -0.90 -17.44 -2.69
N ARG A 85 -1.71 -18.47 -2.93
CA ARG A 85 -2.86 -18.38 -3.83
C ARG A 85 -4.13 -18.32 -3.01
N VAL A 86 -4.40 -17.15 -2.44
CA VAL A 86 -5.54 -16.92 -1.54
C VAL A 86 -6.68 -16.24 -2.27
N VAL A 87 -6.36 -15.34 -3.21
CA VAL A 87 -7.33 -14.56 -3.97
C VAL A 87 -7.24 -14.94 -5.44
N PRO A 88 -7.98 -15.98 -5.89
CA PRO A 88 -7.83 -16.50 -7.26
C PRO A 88 -8.27 -15.53 -8.35
N THR A 89 -9.13 -14.57 -8.02
CA THR A 89 -9.64 -13.59 -8.98
C THR A 89 -8.75 -12.36 -9.14
N ASP A 90 -7.79 -12.18 -8.23
CA ASP A 90 -6.87 -11.04 -8.26
C ASP A 90 -5.50 -11.45 -7.71
N PRO A 91 -4.58 -11.89 -8.60
CA PRO A 91 -3.23 -12.26 -8.18
C PRO A 91 -2.43 -11.13 -7.51
N ASP A 92 -2.76 -9.88 -7.81
CA ASP A 92 -2.08 -8.72 -7.21
C ASP A 92 -2.35 -8.65 -5.71
N ASP A 93 -3.54 -9.04 -5.25
CA ASP A 93 -3.88 -9.12 -3.84
C ASP A 93 -3.02 -10.15 -3.12
N ASP A 94 -2.68 -11.26 -3.79
CA ASP A 94 -1.78 -12.28 -3.22
C ASP A 94 -0.37 -11.72 -3.00
N HIS A 95 0.09 -10.80 -3.82
CA HIS A 95 1.36 -10.10 -3.63
C HIS A 95 1.33 -9.17 -2.41
N VAL A 96 0.18 -8.57 -2.11
CA VAL A 96 -0.01 -7.78 -0.88
C VAL A 96 0.15 -8.68 0.35
N LEU A 97 -0.50 -9.84 0.35
CA LEU A 97 -0.41 -10.81 1.44
C LEU A 97 1.02 -11.33 1.61
N ALA A 98 1.71 -11.63 0.50
CA ALA A 98 3.08 -12.09 0.52
C ALA A 98 4.04 -11.06 1.14
N ALA A 99 3.89 -9.79 0.77
CA ALA A 99 4.70 -8.71 1.33
C ALA A 99 4.46 -8.55 2.82
N ALA A 100 3.20 -8.63 3.26
CA ALA A 100 2.86 -8.48 4.66
C ALA A 100 3.44 -9.62 5.50
N LEU A 101 3.35 -10.84 5.02
CA LEU A 101 3.90 -12.01 5.73
C LEU A 101 5.41 -11.94 5.80
N THR A 102 6.08 -11.70 4.66
CA THR A 102 7.54 -11.64 4.59
C THR A 102 8.10 -10.49 5.43
N GLY A 103 7.42 -9.35 5.43
CA GLY A 103 7.84 -8.17 6.19
C GLY A 103 7.40 -8.18 7.65
N ALA A 104 6.69 -9.20 8.10
CA ALA A 104 6.10 -9.27 9.43
C ALA A 104 5.32 -8.00 9.76
N ALA A 105 4.45 -7.59 8.83
CA ALA A 105 3.65 -6.37 8.99
C ALA A 105 2.65 -6.50 10.14
N ASP A 106 2.35 -5.38 10.77
CA ASP A 106 1.35 -5.31 11.83
C ASP A 106 -0.07 -5.19 11.29
N LEU A 107 -0.21 -4.54 10.13
CA LEU A 107 -1.49 -4.30 9.47
C LEU A 107 -1.35 -4.38 7.96
N ILE A 108 -2.46 -4.71 7.29
CA ILE A 108 -2.65 -4.47 5.86
C ILE A 108 -3.78 -3.46 5.73
N ALA A 109 -3.53 -2.34 5.08
CA ALA A 109 -4.55 -1.34 4.77
C ALA A 109 -5.02 -1.53 3.33
N SER A 110 -6.33 -1.65 3.14
CA SER A 110 -6.92 -1.93 1.83
C SER A 110 -8.23 -1.17 1.64
N GLY A 111 -8.52 -0.84 0.39
CA GLY A 111 -9.84 -0.37 -0.04
C GLY A 111 -10.65 -1.45 -0.75
N ASP A 112 -10.12 -2.66 -0.85
CA ASP A 112 -10.73 -3.76 -1.61
C ASP A 112 -11.82 -4.44 -0.79
N LYS A 113 -13.06 -4.01 -1.01
CA LYS A 113 -14.24 -4.56 -0.34
C LYS A 113 -14.66 -5.92 -0.88
N ARG A 114 -14.09 -6.34 -2.00
CA ARG A 114 -14.48 -7.57 -2.67
C ARG A 114 -13.68 -8.76 -2.17
N ASP A 115 -12.36 -8.62 -2.05
CA ASP A 115 -11.46 -9.75 -1.83
C ASP A 115 -10.65 -9.63 -0.54
N LEU A 116 -9.94 -8.51 -0.33
CA LEU A 116 -9.04 -8.39 0.83
C LEU A 116 -9.77 -8.09 2.14
N LEU A 117 -10.62 -7.06 2.17
CA LEU A 117 -11.32 -6.70 3.42
C LEU A 117 -12.18 -7.84 3.96
N PRO A 118 -12.91 -8.64 3.12
CA PRO A 118 -13.67 -9.77 3.64
C PRO A 118 -12.84 -10.86 4.32
N LEU A 119 -11.54 -10.97 4.03
CA LEU A 119 -10.67 -11.91 4.73
C LEU A 119 -10.53 -11.55 6.22
N GLY A 120 -10.59 -10.27 6.57
CA GLY A 120 -10.48 -9.79 7.94
C GLY A 120 -9.08 -9.85 8.51
N ASN A 121 -8.38 -10.95 8.32
CA ASN A 121 -6.96 -11.09 8.64
C ASN A 121 -6.32 -12.17 7.76
N TYR A 122 -5.00 -12.15 7.70
CA TYR A 122 -4.22 -13.18 7.04
C TYR A 122 -3.08 -13.58 7.97
N GLN A 123 -3.14 -14.82 8.45
CA GLN A 123 -2.15 -15.38 9.37
C GLN A 123 -1.83 -14.47 10.57
N GLY A 124 -2.89 -13.92 11.17
CA GLY A 124 -2.77 -13.05 12.32
C GLY A 124 -2.54 -11.56 11.99
N ILE A 125 -2.37 -11.20 10.72
CA ILE A 125 -2.21 -9.81 10.31
C ILE A 125 -3.57 -9.25 9.94
N PRO A 126 -4.12 -8.26 10.70
CA PRO A 126 -5.42 -7.68 10.39
C PRO A 126 -5.42 -6.96 9.04
N ILE A 127 -6.52 -7.10 8.31
CA ILE A 127 -6.76 -6.36 7.06
C ILE A 127 -7.85 -5.35 7.35
N VAL A 128 -7.51 -4.06 7.26
CA VAL A 128 -8.35 -2.97 7.71
C VAL A 128 -8.49 -1.88 6.65
N THR A 129 -9.49 -1.02 6.81
CA THR A 129 -9.64 0.17 5.95
C THR A 129 -8.60 1.22 6.32
N ALA A 130 -8.45 2.23 5.43
CA ALA A 130 -7.58 3.36 5.73
C ALA A 130 -8.02 4.09 7.01
N ARG A 131 -9.33 4.21 7.24
CA ARG A 131 -9.88 4.83 8.44
C ARG A 131 -9.48 4.06 9.69
N GLU A 132 -9.69 2.74 9.69
CA GLU A 132 -9.33 1.90 10.83
C GLU A 132 -7.82 1.91 11.08
N ALA A 133 -7.01 1.93 10.01
CA ALA A 133 -5.57 2.02 10.14
C ALA A 133 -5.18 3.33 10.82
N MET A 134 -5.74 4.46 10.40
CA MET A 134 -5.47 5.76 11.02
C MET A 134 -5.91 5.81 12.49
N GLU A 135 -7.04 5.21 12.81
CA GLU A 135 -7.51 5.11 14.19
C GLU A 135 -6.52 4.35 15.07
N ARG A 136 -5.96 3.25 14.56
CA ARG A 136 -4.97 2.44 15.28
C ARG A 136 -3.65 3.19 15.46
N ILE A 137 -3.22 3.94 14.47
CA ILE A 137 -2.00 4.76 14.53
C ILE A 137 -2.19 5.82 15.63
N THR A 138 -3.31 6.52 15.61
CA THR A 138 -3.62 7.57 16.59
C THR A 138 -3.73 7.01 18.01
N ALA A 139 -4.29 5.82 18.18
CA ALA A 139 -4.43 5.18 19.48
C ALA A 139 -3.08 4.77 20.09
N ASN A 140 -2.05 4.56 19.24
CA ASN A 140 -0.71 4.19 19.70
C ASN A 140 0.18 5.41 20.02
N ASP A 141 -0.31 6.60 19.74
CA ASP A 141 0.38 7.84 20.10
C ASP A 141 0.11 8.21 21.60
#